data_629614f4cc4d64c01cbe4526d3042a8c
#
_entry.id   629614f4cc4d64c01cbe4526d3042a8c
#
_cell.length_a   1.000
_cell.length_b   1.000
_cell.length_c   1.000
_cell.angle_alpha   90.00
_cell.angle_beta   90.00
_cell.angle_gamma   90.00
#
_symmetry.space_group_name_H-M   'P 1'
#
loop_
_entity.id
_entity.type
_entity.pdbx_description
1 polymer ?
#
loop_
_entity_poly.entity_id
_entity_poly.type
_entity_poly.pdbx_seq_one_letter_code
_entity_poly.pdbx_strand_id
1 'polypeptide(L)'
;KGIQNIAGKLIFDLVLTDPVTSEAHWYPWDLSFSHYGLLYKGEAKVKQALQQSLRHAGITVSNEQMVVAKTPADSHCLFRFYRSIDRVIQRMWKNSSNTQATSLLYTIGHYYDPKQAPAEAGLAYLRHFMRKNLQLKDSALVIHDGCGLCTQNQLSPDALVIILRYGYAHPAIYGQLQRNLSIAGVDGTLHSLLQSDKLKGKIHGKTGTLSHPYGISSLAGYATGSNGHLLAFAIMDHQMSVLDARVLQRELCTVLVDKP
;
A
#
# COMPACT_ATOMS: atom_id res chain seq x y z
N LYS A 1 9.96 26.30 18.76
CA LYS A 1 10.90 26.07 19.87
C LYS A 1 12.03 27.14 19.94
N GLY A 2 11.87 28.27 19.26
CA GLY A 2 12.76 29.43 19.38
C GLY A 2 14.13 29.28 18.72
N ILE A 3 14.34 28.30 17.83
CA ILE A 3 15.58 28.21 17.05
C ILE A 3 15.59 29.33 16.03
N GLN A 4 16.57 30.20 16.10
CA GLN A 4 16.75 31.32 15.16
C GLN A 4 17.96 31.13 14.23
N ASN A 5 18.92 30.30 14.62
CA ASN A 5 20.11 30.06 13.85
C ASN A 5 20.57 28.60 13.99
N ILE A 6 21.18 28.08 12.94
CA ILE A 6 21.82 26.76 12.89
C ILE A 6 23.28 26.99 12.49
N ALA A 7 24.18 26.93 13.47
CA ALA A 7 25.60 27.17 13.27
C ALA A 7 26.38 25.93 12.82
N GLY A 8 25.86 24.73 13.14
CA GLY A 8 26.49 23.46 12.86
C GLY A 8 25.92 22.75 11.62
N LYS A 9 26.25 21.45 11.49
CA LYS A 9 25.71 20.58 10.44
C LYS A 9 24.27 20.22 10.72
N LEU A 10 23.47 20.16 9.67
CA LEU A 10 22.13 19.60 9.64
C LEU A 10 22.22 18.18 9.05
N ILE A 11 22.10 17.18 9.91
CA ILE A 11 22.29 15.79 9.53
C ILE A 11 20.94 15.17 9.17
N PHE A 12 20.90 14.51 8.01
CA PHE A 12 19.79 13.70 7.55
C PHE A 12 20.17 12.22 7.68
N ASP A 13 19.61 11.54 8.65
CA ASP A 13 19.73 10.08 8.77
C ASP A 13 18.54 9.45 8.07
N LEU A 14 18.68 9.24 6.76
CA LEU A 14 17.60 8.76 5.88
C LEU A 14 17.67 7.24 5.71
N VAL A 15 16.51 6.60 5.73
CA VAL A 15 16.37 5.18 5.35
C VAL A 15 16.48 5.01 3.83
N LEU A 16 16.03 6.02 3.06
CA LEU A 16 16.12 6.07 1.60
C LEU A 16 16.88 7.32 1.18
N THR A 17 17.98 7.15 0.48
CA THR A 17 18.83 8.23 -0.07
C THR A 17 18.54 8.48 -1.54
N ASP A 18 18.27 7.41 -2.28
CA ASP A 18 18.01 7.47 -3.70
C ASP A 18 16.51 7.70 -3.99
N PRO A 19 16.19 8.38 -5.11
CA PRO A 19 14.80 8.47 -5.53
C PRO A 19 14.25 7.09 -5.85
N VAL A 20 12.99 6.83 -5.48
CA VAL A 20 12.29 5.64 -5.94
C VAL A 20 12.13 5.75 -7.46
N THR A 21 12.68 4.78 -8.16
CA THR A 21 12.49 4.60 -9.61
C THR A 21 11.29 3.71 -9.87
N SER A 22 10.80 3.72 -11.12
CA SER A 22 9.81 2.73 -11.53
C SER A 22 10.42 1.34 -11.43
N GLU A 23 9.69 0.43 -10.81
CA GLU A 23 10.09 -0.97 -10.76
C GLU A 23 9.93 -1.61 -12.14
N ALA A 24 10.57 -2.75 -12.37
CA ALA A 24 10.46 -3.48 -13.62
C ALA A 24 8.97 -3.72 -13.97
N HIS A 25 8.62 -3.46 -15.21
CA HIS A 25 7.25 -3.62 -15.74
C HIS A 25 6.18 -2.63 -15.20
N TRP A 26 6.61 -1.52 -14.58
CA TRP A 26 5.74 -0.35 -14.41
C TRP A 26 5.73 0.48 -15.69
N TYR A 27 4.60 1.14 -15.94
CA TYR A 27 4.56 2.14 -16.99
C TYR A 27 5.28 3.42 -16.58
N PRO A 28 5.86 4.18 -17.52
CA PRO A 28 6.59 5.41 -17.19
C PRO A 28 5.78 6.45 -16.41
N TRP A 29 4.45 6.44 -16.53
CA TRP A 29 3.56 7.38 -15.83
C TRP A 29 3.16 6.94 -14.43
N ASP A 30 3.42 5.70 -14.01
CA ASP A 30 2.96 5.17 -12.74
C ASP A 30 3.55 5.92 -11.54
N LEU A 31 4.79 6.34 -11.62
CA LEU A 31 5.39 7.19 -10.58
C LEU A 31 4.69 8.54 -10.45
N SER A 32 4.24 9.16 -11.54
CA SER A 32 3.55 10.45 -11.51
C SER A 32 2.16 10.35 -10.91
N PHE A 33 1.42 9.27 -11.16
CA PHE A 33 0.12 9.01 -10.56
C PHE A 33 0.18 8.58 -9.10
N SER A 34 1.29 7.99 -8.67
CA SER A 34 1.41 7.42 -7.32
C SER A 34 1.55 8.46 -6.23
N HIS A 35 1.78 9.73 -6.53
CA HIS A 35 1.99 10.83 -5.57
C HIS A 35 2.95 10.45 -4.44
N TYR A 36 4.10 9.90 -4.80
CA TYR A 36 5.10 9.49 -3.82
C TYR A 36 5.48 10.63 -2.89
N GLY A 37 5.56 10.33 -1.60
CA GLY A 37 5.97 11.28 -0.59
C GLY A 37 7.40 11.79 -0.82
N LEU A 38 7.75 12.88 -0.11
CA LEU A 38 9.01 13.58 -0.31
C LEU A 38 10.24 12.65 -0.18
N LEU A 39 10.22 11.69 0.75
CA LEU A 39 11.32 10.74 0.96
C LEU A 39 11.64 9.88 -0.28
N TYR A 40 10.63 9.60 -1.09
CA TYR A 40 10.80 8.82 -2.33
C TYR A 40 11.35 9.63 -3.50
N LYS A 41 11.50 10.94 -3.34
CA LYS A 41 12.09 11.83 -4.35
C LYS A 41 13.60 11.96 -4.23
N GLY A 42 14.20 11.23 -3.27
CA GLY A 42 15.63 11.22 -3.00
C GLY A 42 16.12 12.37 -2.11
N GLU A 43 17.35 12.24 -1.65
CA GLU A 43 17.94 13.16 -0.66
C GLU A 43 17.96 14.62 -1.11
N ALA A 44 18.27 14.88 -2.38
CA ALA A 44 18.34 16.24 -2.91
C ALA A 44 17.02 17.00 -2.75
N LYS A 45 15.89 16.32 -3.01
CA LYS A 45 14.56 16.91 -2.85
C LYS A 45 14.16 17.08 -1.38
N VAL A 46 14.58 16.15 -0.52
CA VAL A 46 14.39 16.25 0.94
C VAL A 46 15.14 17.47 1.50
N LYS A 47 16.42 17.63 1.13
CA LYS A 47 17.23 18.78 1.51
C LYS A 47 16.61 20.09 1.03
N GLN A 48 16.23 20.16 -0.24
CA GLN A 48 15.60 21.36 -0.84
C GLN A 48 14.32 21.76 -0.11
N ALA A 49 13.44 20.79 0.18
CA ALA A 49 12.17 21.06 0.85
C ALA A 49 12.38 21.56 2.29
N LEU A 50 13.32 20.96 3.02
CA LEU A 50 13.64 21.44 4.39
C LEU A 50 14.27 22.82 4.36
N GLN A 51 15.21 23.09 3.43
CA GLN A 51 15.83 24.41 3.27
C GLN A 51 14.76 25.49 3.00
N GLN A 52 13.80 25.22 2.12
CA GLN A 52 12.68 26.13 1.86
C GLN A 52 11.84 26.37 3.13
N SER A 53 11.51 25.30 3.85
CA SER A 53 10.74 25.41 5.10
C SER A 53 11.47 26.22 6.18
N LEU A 54 12.79 26.05 6.31
CA LEU A 54 13.62 26.82 7.22
C LEU A 54 13.68 28.29 6.82
N ARG A 55 13.84 28.60 5.53
CA ARG A 55 13.80 29.98 5.02
C ARG A 55 12.48 30.67 5.32
N HIS A 56 11.34 29.99 5.14
CA HIS A 56 10.02 30.51 5.51
C HIS A 56 9.90 30.77 7.02
N ALA A 57 10.65 30.05 7.84
CA ALA A 57 10.74 30.26 9.28
C ALA A 57 11.80 31.31 9.69
N GLY A 58 12.44 32.00 8.72
CA GLY A 58 13.48 33.00 8.97
C GLY A 58 14.87 32.43 9.27
N ILE A 59 15.07 31.12 9.03
CA ILE A 59 16.34 30.42 9.30
C ILE A 59 17.06 30.15 7.98
N THR A 60 18.31 30.59 7.85
CA THR A 60 19.13 30.32 6.68
C THR A 60 20.11 29.19 6.96
N VAL A 61 20.17 28.22 6.03
CA VAL A 61 21.11 27.09 6.07
C VAL A 61 21.74 26.93 4.68
N SER A 62 23.07 26.81 4.64
CA SER A 62 23.78 26.55 3.36
C SER A 62 23.71 25.09 2.96
N ASN A 63 24.02 24.81 1.70
CA ASN A 63 24.03 23.42 1.21
C ASN A 63 25.12 22.58 1.87
N GLU A 64 26.26 23.18 2.19
CA GLU A 64 27.40 22.53 2.85
C GLU A 64 27.11 22.12 4.27
N GLN A 65 26.16 22.79 4.92
CA GLN A 65 25.69 22.42 6.27
C GLN A 65 24.77 21.19 6.24
N MET A 66 24.14 20.89 5.10
CA MET A 66 23.18 19.79 4.96
C MET A 66 23.86 18.51 4.49
N VAL A 67 24.11 17.58 5.41
CA VAL A 67 24.82 16.32 5.16
C VAL A 67 23.92 15.09 5.40
N VAL A 68 24.12 14.04 4.62
CA VAL A 68 23.51 12.73 4.88
C VAL A 68 24.52 11.91 5.68
N ALA A 69 24.14 11.51 6.88
CA ALA A 69 24.98 10.71 7.77
C ALA A 69 24.12 10.07 8.86
N LYS A 70 24.69 9.13 9.58
CA LYS A 70 24.06 8.56 10.78
C LYS A 70 23.96 9.61 11.90
N THR A 71 22.84 9.59 12.60
CA THR A 71 22.62 10.42 13.80
C THR A 71 23.67 10.04 14.85
N PRO A 72 24.41 11.02 15.42
CA PRO A 72 25.35 10.75 16.50
C PRO A 72 24.66 10.11 17.72
N ALA A 73 25.37 9.18 18.37
CA ALA A 73 24.81 8.39 19.48
C ALA A 73 24.43 9.23 20.71
N ASP A 74 25.08 10.39 20.89
CA ASP A 74 24.82 11.34 21.96
C ASP A 74 23.73 12.38 21.66
N SER A 75 23.02 12.21 20.54
CA SER A 75 21.96 13.13 20.13
C SER A 75 20.73 13.04 21.01
N HIS A 76 20.15 14.20 21.35
CA HIS A 76 18.92 14.29 22.12
C HIS A 76 17.70 14.46 21.22
N CYS A 77 16.67 13.62 21.41
CA CYS A 77 15.41 13.72 20.67
C CYS A 77 14.59 14.91 21.17
N LEU A 78 14.50 15.97 20.36
CA LEU A 78 13.69 17.15 20.67
C LEU A 78 12.20 16.97 20.32
N PHE A 79 11.91 16.20 19.28
CA PHE A 79 10.57 15.97 18.82
C PHE A 79 10.51 14.67 18.01
N ARG A 80 9.43 13.91 18.19
CA ARG A 80 9.14 12.71 17.40
C ARG A 80 7.80 12.85 16.72
N PHE A 81 7.80 12.74 15.40
CA PHE A 81 6.60 12.62 14.61
C PHE A 81 6.37 11.15 14.25
N TYR A 82 5.18 10.64 14.47
CA TYR A 82 4.79 9.29 14.09
C TYR A 82 3.36 9.27 13.57
N ARG A 83 3.08 8.28 12.76
CA ARG A 83 1.73 8.01 12.25
C ARG A 83 1.34 6.60 12.65
N SER A 84 0.14 6.42 13.16
CA SER A 84 -0.35 5.09 13.50
C SER A 84 -0.45 4.21 12.24
N ILE A 85 -0.17 2.93 12.39
CA ILE A 85 -0.30 1.95 11.30
C ILE A 85 -1.73 1.92 10.76
N ASP A 86 -2.75 2.12 11.59
CA ASP A 86 -4.16 2.17 11.18
C ASP A 86 -4.39 3.24 10.08
N ARG A 87 -3.81 4.42 10.21
CA ARG A 87 -3.95 5.48 9.20
C ARG A 87 -3.24 5.14 7.88
N VAL A 88 -2.14 4.41 7.95
CA VAL A 88 -1.42 3.93 6.76
C VAL A 88 -2.25 2.88 6.04
N ILE A 89 -2.72 1.88 6.77
CA ILE A 89 -3.55 0.78 6.26
C ILE A 89 -4.88 1.31 5.71
N GLN A 90 -5.54 2.24 6.40
CA GLN A 90 -6.79 2.84 5.94
C GLN A 90 -6.63 3.49 4.56
N ARG A 91 -5.59 4.30 4.36
CA ARG A 91 -5.32 4.92 3.06
C ARG A 91 -4.98 3.88 1.98
N MET A 92 -4.20 2.86 2.34
CA MET A 92 -3.82 1.78 1.43
C MET A 92 -5.05 1.02 0.94
N TRP A 93 -5.97 0.67 1.82
CA TRP A 93 -7.11 -0.19 1.47
C TRP A 93 -8.32 0.59 0.97
N LYS A 94 -8.76 1.66 1.67
CA LYS A 94 -9.94 2.43 1.25
C LYS A 94 -9.71 3.28 0.01
N ASN A 95 -8.55 3.94 -0.08
CA ASN A 95 -8.25 4.86 -1.17
C ASN A 95 -7.34 4.23 -2.24
N SER A 96 -6.98 2.96 -2.08
CA SER A 96 -6.07 2.25 -2.99
C SER A 96 -4.74 3.01 -3.20
N SER A 97 -4.12 3.47 -2.10
CA SER A 97 -2.90 4.28 -2.17
C SER A 97 -1.67 3.42 -2.44
N ASN A 98 -1.15 3.47 -3.66
CA ASN A 98 0.09 2.81 -4.06
C ASN A 98 1.28 3.28 -3.23
N THR A 99 1.36 4.59 -2.93
CA THR A 99 2.41 5.16 -2.07
C THR A 99 2.44 4.51 -0.69
N GLN A 100 1.28 4.28 -0.07
CA GLN A 100 1.24 3.67 1.27
C GLN A 100 1.63 2.18 1.21
N ALA A 101 1.22 1.47 0.16
CA ALA A 101 1.58 0.06 -0.03
C ALA A 101 3.09 -0.10 -0.25
N THR A 102 3.69 0.69 -1.12
CA THR A 102 5.15 0.70 -1.36
C THR A 102 5.91 1.11 -0.09
N SER A 103 5.44 2.15 0.62
CA SER A 103 6.06 2.58 1.89
C SER A 103 6.07 1.47 2.92
N LEU A 104 4.97 0.73 3.03
CA LEU A 104 4.85 -0.37 3.98
C LEU A 104 5.79 -1.51 3.60
N LEU A 105 5.86 -1.88 2.32
CA LEU A 105 6.80 -2.89 1.84
C LEU A 105 8.24 -2.51 2.18
N TYR A 106 8.65 -1.27 1.89
CA TYR A 106 10.01 -0.80 2.15
C TYR A 106 10.32 -0.74 3.65
N THR A 107 9.35 -0.34 4.46
CA THR A 107 9.49 -0.35 5.92
C THR A 107 9.70 -1.76 6.44
N ILE A 108 8.89 -2.72 5.98
CA ILE A 108 9.04 -4.13 6.34
C ILE A 108 10.41 -4.65 5.91
N GLY A 109 10.83 -4.34 4.68
CA GLY A 109 12.13 -4.77 4.15
C GLY A 109 13.30 -4.23 4.95
N HIS A 110 13.27 -2.94 5.30
CA HIS A 110 14.30 -2.32 6.12
C HIS A 110 14.46 -3.00 7.50
N TYR A 111 13.34 -3.40 8.12
CA TYR A 111 13.38 -4.12 9.41
C TYR A 111 13.72 -5.60 9.26
N TYR A 112 13.38 -6.23 8.15
CA TYR A 112 13.64 -7.65 7.89
C TYR A 112 15.11 -7.91 7.57
N ASP A 113 15.68 -7.12 6.66
CA ASP A 113 17.10 -7.16 6.33
C ASP A 113 17.64 -5.76 5.99
N PRO A 114 18.20 -5.04 6.97
CA PRO A 114 18.71 -3.67 6.76
C PRO A 114 19.95 -3.60 5.87
N LYS A 115 20.54 -4.74 5.47
CA LYS A 115 21.71 -4.80 4.59
C LYS A 115 21.35 -4.85 3.11
N GLN A 116 20.10 -5.21 2.79
CA GLN A 116 19.58 -5.24 1.43
C GLN A 116 18.81 -3.97 1.09
N ALA A 117 18.61 -3.74 -0.21
CA ALA A 117 17.70 -2.71 -0.67
C ALA A 117 16.29 -2.95 -0.09
N PRO A 118 15.62 -1.93 0.46
CA PRO A 118 14.34 -2.11 1.17
C PRO A 118 13.24 -2.79 0.33
N ALA A 119 13.19 -2.53 -0.98
CA ALA A 119 12.24 -3.18 -1.89
C ALA A 119 12.50 -4.69 -1.99
N GLU A 120 13.75 -5.09 -2.21
CA GLU A 120 14.15 -6.49 -2.34
C GLU A 120 13.92 -7.27 -1.05
N ALA A 121 14.35 -6.70 0.07
CA ALA A 121 14.15 -7.30 1.39
C ALA A 121 12.66 -7.44 1.72
N GLY A 122 11.84 -6.44 1.37
CA GLY A 122 10.39 -6.47 1.56
C GLY A 122 9.72 -7.57 0.73
N LEU A 123 10.10 -7.71 -0.53
CA LEU A 123 9.61 -8.79 -1.41
C LEU A 123 10.06 -10.16 -0.92
N ALA A 124 11.31 -10.28 -0.45
CA ALA A 124 11.81 -11.52 0.14
C ALA A 124 10.98 -11.91 1.38
N TYR A 125 10.67 -10.95 2.25
CA TYR A 125 9.78 -11.17 3.40
C TYR A 125 8.39 -11.64 2.98
N LEU A 126 7.75 -10.97 2.02
CA LEU A 126 6.42 -11.35 1.53
C LEU A 126 6.41 -12.79 0.99
N ARG A 127 7.38 -13.14 0.14
CA ARG A 127 7.50 -14.50 -0.40
C ARG A 127 7.71 -15.53 0.72
N HIS A 128 8.56 -15.22 1.69
CA HIS A 128 8.78 -16.08 2.85
C HIS A 128 7.49 -16.30 3.66
N PHE A 129 6.77 -15.20 3.97
CA PHE A 129 5.50 -15.25 4.69
C PHE A 129 4.46 -16.10 3.95
N MET A 130 4.30 -15.89 2.65
CA MET A 130 3.33 -16.60 1.84
C MET A 130 3.63 -18.09 1.75
N ARG A 131 4.89 -18.48 1.61
CA ARG A 131 5.29 -19.90 1.63
C ARG A 131 5.10 -20.52 3.00
N LYS A 132 5.61 -19.89 4.05
CA LYS A 132 5.69 -20.47 5.39
C LYS A 132 4.36 -20.42 6.14
N ASN A 133 3.69 -19.28 6.11
CA ASN A 133 2.49 -19.06 6.91
C ASN A 133 1.21 -19.41 6.16
N LEU A 134 1.18 -19.18 4.84
CA LEU A 134 0.01 -19.45 4.00
C LEU A 134 0.14 -20.74 3.19
N GLN A 135 1.33 -21.38 3.20
CA GLN A 135 1.64 -22.61 2.45
C GLN A 135 1.32 -22.49 0.94
N LEU A 136 1.42 -21.28 0.39
CA LEU A 136 1.22 -21.04 -1.03
C LEU A 136 2.41 -21.57 -1.83
N LYS A 137 2.12 -22.30 -2.92
CA LYS A 137 3.14 -22.84 -3.82
C LYS A 137 3.72 -21.73 -4.71
N ASP A 138 5.00 -21.80 -5.02
CA ASP A 138 5.72 -20.80 -5.82
C ASP A 138 5.09 -20.56 -7.20
N SER A 139 4.57 -21.61 -7.84
CA SER A 139 3.93 -21.54 -9.16
C SER A 139 2.65 -20.68 -9.18
N ALA A 140 2.05 -20.42 -8.03
CA ALA A 140 0.84 -19.61 -7.90
C ALA A 140 1.14 -18.17 -7.49
N LEU A 141 2.43 -17.79 -7.35
CA LEU A 141 2.81 -16.56 -6.70
C LEU A 141 4.01 -15.92 -7.38
N VAL A 142 3.75 -14.88 -8.17
CA VAL A 142 4.80 -14.00 -8.72
C VAL A 142 4.54 -12.59 -8.24
N ILE A 143 5.42 -12.04 -7.41
CA ILE A 143 5.31 -10.69 -6.86
C ILE A 143 6.57 -9.90 -7.19
N HIS A 144 6.39 -8.79 -7.87
CA HIS A 144 7.43 -7.85 -8.28
C HIS A 144 7.38 -6.53 -7.50
N ASP A 145 6.23 -6.16 -6.94
CA ASP A 145 6.07 -4.92 -6.19
C ASP A 145 5.11 -5.06 -5.01
N GLY A 146 5.02 -4.01 -4.19
CA GLY A 146 4.12 -3.97 -3.03
C GLY A 146 2.78 -3.29 -3.30
N CYS A 147 2.60 -2.63 -4.43
CA CYS A 147 1.41 -1.83 -4.73
C CYS A 147 0.52 -2.38 -5.84
N GLY A 148 1.00 -3.37 -6.60
CA GLY A 148 0.22 -4.01 -7.65
C GLY A 148 0.23 -3.27 -8.98
N LEU A 149 1.19 -2.37 -9.22
CA LEU A 149 1.34 -1.67 -10.51
C LEU A 149 2.02 -2.54 -11.56
N CYS A 150 2.88 -3.48 -11.15
CA CYS A 150 3.55 -4.38 -12.06
C CYS A 150 2.56 -5.33 -12.74
N THR A 151 2.48 -5.25 -14.07
CA THR A 151 1.57 -6.09 -14.88
C THR A 151 1.98 -7.57 -14.92
N GLN A 152 3.17 -7.89 -14.44
CA GLN A 152 3.68 -9.26 -14.34
C GLN A 152 3.47 -9.90 -12.95
N ASN A 153 2.85 -9.20 -12.02
CA ASN A 153 2.38 -9.84 -10.80
C ASN A 153 1.35 -10.92 -11.15
N GLN A 154 1.52 -12.10 -10.59
CA GLN A 154 0.60 -13.22 -10.79
C GLN A 154 0.16 -13.78 -9.44
N LEU A 155 -1.14 -13.86 -9.27
CA LEU A 155 -1.81 -14.43 -8.11
C LEU A 155 -3.05 -15.18 -8.61
N SER A 156 -3.36 -16.30 -7.99
CA SER A 156 -4.64 -16.98 -8.26
C SER A 156 -5.75 -16.43 -7.34
N PRO A 157 -7.02 -16.54 -7.72
CA PRO A 157 -8.13 -16.26 -6.82
C PRO A 157 -8.03 -17.07 -5.51
N ASP A 158 -7.60 -18.33 -5.58
CA ASP A 158 -7.39 -19.18 -4.41
C ASP A 158 -6.35 -18.60 -3.46
N ALA A 159 -5.24 -18.06 -3.98
CA ALA A 159 -4.22 -17.42 -3.14
C ALA A 159 -4.80 -16.23 -2.36
N LEU A 160 -5.65 -15.41 -3.00
CA LEU A 160 -6.33 -14.30 -2.33
C LEU A 160 -7.33 -14.79 -1.28
N VAL A 161 -8.09 -15.85 -1.57
CA VAL A 161 -9.01 -16.45 -0.59
C VAL A 161 -8.25 -17.05 0.60
N ILE A 162 -7.11 -17.69 0.37
CA ILE A 162 -6.23 -18.19 1.47
C ILE A 162 -5.74 -17.03 2.34
N ILE A 163 -5.31 -15.91 1.74
CA ILE A 163 -4.89 -14.70 2.48
C ILE A 163 -6.05 -14.15 3.32
N LEU A 164 -7.25 -14.07 2.75
CA LEU A 164 -8.45 -13.59 3.47
C LEU A 164 -8.82 -14.54 4.61
N ARG A 165 -8.81 -15.85 4.39
CA ARG A 165 -9.06 -16.85 5.43
C ARG A 165 -8.02 -16.79 6.55
N TYR A 166 -6.74 -16.59 6.22
CA TYR A 166 -5.72 -16.36 7.22
C TYR A 166 -6.03 -15.10 8.05
N GLY A 167 -6.41 -14.00 7.37
CA GLY A 167 -6.84 -12.79 8.05
C GLY A 167 -8.00 -13.03 9.01
N TYR A 168 -9.02 -13.76 8.57
CA TYR A 168 -10.19 -14.12 9.39
C TYR A 168 -9.82 -14.97 10.62
N ALA A 169 -8.91 -15.93 10.46
CA ALA A 169 -8.44 -16.79 11.54
C ALA A 169 -7.62 -16.05 12.62
N HIS A 170 -7.20 -14.80 12.36
CA HIS A 170 -6.43 -13.98 13.28
C HIS A 170 -7.23 -12.73 13.66
N PRO A 171 -7.90 -12.70 14.85
CA PRO A 171 -8.84 -11.63 15.21
C PRO A 171 -8.30 -10.21 15.11
N ALA A 172 -7.02 -9.99 15.46
CA ALA A 172 -6.38 -8.68 15.34
C ALA A 172 -6.26 -8.23 13.87
N ILE A 173 -5.92 -9.15 12.95
CA ILE A 173 -5.84 -8.88 11.51
C ILE A 173 -7.24 -8.68 10.94
N TYR A 174 -8.18 -9.56 11.31
CA TYR A 174 -9.56 -9.46 10.84
C TYR A 174 -10.22 -8.14 11.24
N GLY A 175 -10.01 -7.69 12.47
CA GLY A 175 -10.49 -6.40 12.92
C GLY A 175 -9.93 -5.23 12.09
N GLN A 176 -8.67 -5.31 11.66
CA GLN A 176 -8.08 -4.32 10.75
C GLN A 176 -8.70 -4.40 9.35
N LEU A 177 -8.89 -5.60 8.82
CA LEU A 177 -9.52 -5.80 7.51
C LEU A 177 -10.96 -5.24 7.50
N GLN A 178 -11.76 -5.56 8.49
CA GLN A 178 -13.14 -5.08 8.59
C GLN A 178 -13.25 -3.55 8.65
N ARG A 179 -12.39 -2.89 9.41
CA ARG A 179 -12.42 -1.43 9.55
C ARG A 179 -11.88 -0.69 8.32
N ASN A 180 -10.92 -1.27 7.63
CA ASN A 180 -10.12 -0.55 6.65
C ASN A 180 -10.34 -0.97 5.19
N LEU A 181 -10.95 -2.12 4.91
CA LEU A 181 -11.42 -2.43 3.57
C LEU A 181 -12.53 -1.47 3.15
N SER A 182 -12.63 -1.19 1.85
CA SER A 182 -13.74 -0.42 1.30
C SER A 182 -15.06 -1.14 1.51
N ILE A 183 -16.13 -0.41 1.79
CA ILE A 183 -17.45 -0.96 2.08
C ILE A 183 -18.43 -0.57 0.98
N ALA A 184 -19.11 -1.56 0.40
CA ALA A 184 -20.07 -1.37 -0.68
C ALA A 184 -21.14 -0.32 -0.32
N GLY A 185 -21.31 0.67 -1.18
CA GLY A 185 -22.29 1.74 -1.02
C GLY A 185 -22.06 2.68 0.16
N VAL A 186 -20.92 2.55 0.88
CA VAL A 186 -20.63 3.33 2.10
C VAL A 186 -19.38 4.17 1.95
N ASP A 187 -18.23 3.56 1.62
CA ASP A 187 -16.96 4.28 1.56
C ASP A 187 -15.93 3.66 0.59
N GLY A 188 -14.80 4.36 0.45
CA GLY A 188 -13.65 3.93 -0.33
C GLY A 188 -13.99 3.68 -1.81
N THR A 189 -13.22 2.79 -2.45
CA THR A 189 -13.41 2.46 -3.87
C THR A 189 -14.71 1.73 -4.18
N LEU A 190 -15.34 1.11 -3.19
CA LEU A 190 -16.61 0.42 -3.34
C LEU A 190 -17.84 1.33 -3.15
N HIS A 191 -17.66 2.58 -2.71
CA HIS A 191 -18.77 3.53 -2.55
C HIS A 191 -19.60 3.66 -3.82
N SER A 192 -18.96 3.88 -4.97
CA SER A 192 -19.62 4.06 -6.26
C SER A 192 -19.73 2.78 -7.10
N LEU A 193 -18.84 1.81 -6.86
CA LEU A 193 -18.81 0.57 -7.66
C LEU A 193 -19.98 -0.37 -7.31
N LEU A 194 -20.32 -0.47 -6.03
CA LEU A 194 -21.35 -1.37 -5.51
C LEU A 194 -22.43 -0.58 -4.74
N GLN A 195 -23.17 0.28 -5.45
CA GLN A 195 -24.16 1.20 -4.85
C GLN A 195 -25.54 0.61 -4.57
N SER A 196 -25.82 -0.63 -5.01
CA SER A 196 -27.17 -1.18 -4.83
C SER A 196 -27.52 -1.36 -3.35
N ASP A 197 -28.79 -1.12 -2.99
CA ASP A 197 -29.28 -1.30 -1.61
C ASP A 197 -29.07 -2.75 -1.10
N LYS A 198 -29.11 -3.73 -1.98
CA LYS A 198 -28.81 -5.11 -1.65
C LYS A 198 -27.40 -5.34 -1.16
N LEU A 199 -26.42 -4.62 -1.73
CA LEU A 199 -24.99 -4.78 -1.46
C LEU A 199 -24.49 -3.85 -0.39
N LYS A 200 -25.21 -2.77 -0.11
CA LYS A 200 -24.80 -1.72 0.82
C LYS A 200 -24.47 -2.30 2.19
N GLY A 201 -23.23 -2.07 2.63
CA GLY A 201 -22.73 -2.54 3.92
C GLY A 201 -22.41 -4.03 4.00
N LYS A 202 -22.73 -4.84 2.97
CA LYS A 202 -22.57 -6.31 3.01
C LYS A 202 -21.27 -6.81 2.39
N ILE A 203 -20.59 -5.99 1.59
CA ILE A 203 -19.31 -6.31 0.97
C ILE A 203 -18.23 -5.42 1.54
N HIS A 204 -17.18 -6.03 2.08
CA HIS A 204 -15.95 -5.38 2.50
C HIS A 204 -14.82 -5.87 1.60
N GLY A 205 -14.26 -5.02 0.75
CA GLY A 205 -13.32 -5.50 -0.26
C GLY A 205 -12.28 -4.49 -0.72
N LYS A 206 -11.30 -5.03 -1.44
CA LYS A 206 -10.26 -4.27 -2.13
C LYS A 206 -10.38 -4.47 -3.63
N THR A 207 -10.41 -3.38 -4.36
CA THR A 207 -10.38 -3.34 -5.82
C THR A 207 -8.97 -3.29 -6.36
N GLY A 208 -8.73 -3.88 -7.52
CA GLY A 208 -7.55 -3.69 -8.36
C GLY A 208 -7.97 -3.29 -9.76
N THR A 209 -7.26 -2.37 -10.40
CA THR A 209 -7.56 -1.94 -11.77
C THR A 209 -6.29 -1.50 -12.48
N LEU A 210 -6.01 -2.14 -13.61
CA LEU A 210 -5.00 -1.72 -14.58
C LEU A 210 -5.68 -1.67 -15.95
N SER A 211 -5.94 -0.45 -16.45
CA SER A 211 -6.75 -0.25 -17.67
C SER A 211 -5.99 -0.61 -18.94
N HIS A 212 -4.67 -0.51 -18.94
CA HIS A 212 -3.79 -0.77 -20.08
C HIS A 212 -2.69 -1.75 -19.73
N PRO A 213 -2.23 -2.58 -20.69
CA PRO A 213 -2.72 -2.71 -22.07
C PRO A 213 -3.92 -3.65 -22.20
N TYR A 214 -4.25 -4.46 -21.17
CA TYR A 214 -5.10 -5.64 -21.32
C TYR A 214 -6.41 -5.59 -20.53
N GLY A 215 -6.69 -4.50 -19.80
CA GLY A 215 -7.87 -4.46 -18.94
C GLY A 215 -7.82 -5.54 -17.85
N ILE A 216 -7.19 -5.22 -16.72
CA ILE A 216 -7.20 -6.08 -15.53
C ILE A 216 -8.12 -5.41 -14.51
N SER A 217 -9.07 -6.16 -14.00
CA SER A 217 -9.93 -5.74 -12.90
C SER A 217 -10.04 -6.85 -11.88
N SER A 218 -9.99 -6.51 -10.61
CA SER A 218 -10.13 -7.49 -9.54
C SER A 218 -10.90 -6.93 -8.36
N LEU A 219 -11.55 -7.81 -7.63
CA LEU A 219 -12.25 -7.53 -6.39
C LEU A 219 -12.11 -8.74 -5.47
N ALA A 220 -11.55 -8.52 -4.28
CA ALA A 220 -11.42 -9.56 -3.27
C ALA A 220 -11.80 -9.02 -1.89
N GLY A 221 -12.39 -9.85 -1.05
CA GLY A 221 -12.83 -9.44 0.28
C GLY A 221 -13.78 -10.42 0.95
N TYR A 222 -14.66 -9.85 1.76
CA TYR A 222 -15.68 -10.58 2.50
C TYR A 222 -17.08 -10.13 2.09
N ALA A 223 -17.98 -11.08 1.95
CA ALA A 223 -19.40 -10.86 1.71
C ALA A 223 -20.22 -11.43 2.87
N THR A 224 -21.17 -10.66 3.39
CA THR A 224 -22.17 -11.17 4.34
C THR A 224 -23.42 -11.53 3.58
N GLY A 225 -23.73 -12.82 3.55
CA GLY A 225 -24.92 -13.35 2.89
C GLY A 225 -26.21 -13.03 3.62
N SER A 226 -27.35 -13.19 2.93
CA SER A 226 -28.68 -12.98 3.50
C SER A 226 -29.00 -13.93 4.66
N ASN A 227 -28.35 -15.10 4.70
CA ASN A 227 -28.42 -16.07 5.79
C ASN A 227 -27.48 -15.75 6.98
N GLY A 228 -26.74 -14.62 6.92
CA GLY A 228 -25.77 -14.22 7.94
C GLY A 228 -24.39 -14.89 7.83
N HIS A 229 -24.18 -15.79 6.88
CA HIS A 229 -22.86 -16.40 6.66
C HIS A 229 -21.87 -15.37 6.11
N LEU A 230 -20.64 -15.48 6.54
CA LEU A 230 -19.52 -14.69 6.03
C LEU A 230 -18.73 -15.51 5.01
N LEU A 231 -18.61 -14.99 3.80
CA LEU A 231 -17.89 -15.60 2.69
C LEU A 231 -16.62 -14.80 2.40
N ALA A 232 -15.48 -15.46 2.25
CA ALA A 232 -14.29 -14.86 1.65
C ALA A 232 -14.34 -15.14 0.12
N PHE A 233 -14.10 -14.12 -0.69
CA PHE A 233 -14.19 -14.25 -2.14
C PHE A 233 -13.07 -13.49 -2.86
N ALA A 234 -12.76 -13.92 -4.07
CA ALA A 234 -11.87 -13.23 -5.01
C ALA A 234 -12.37 -13.39 -6.44
N ILE A 235 -12.50 -12.29 -7.16
CA ILE A 235 -12.86 -12.22 -8.57
C ILE A 235 -11.70 -11.54 -9.28
N MET A 236 -11.15 -12.16 -10.32
CA MET A 236 -10.01 -11.63 -11.06
C MET A 236 -10.31 -11.72 -12.54
N ASP A 237 -10.45 -10.58 -13.19
CA ASP A 237 -10.75 -10.45 -14.61
C ASP A 237 -9.49 -9.99 -15.34
N HIS A 238 -9.17 -10.65 -16.43
CA HIS A 238 -8.03 -10.35 -17.28
C HIS A 238 -8.43 -10.34 -18.75
N GLN A 239 -7.87 -9.43 -19.54
CA GLN A 239 -8.18 -9.24 -20.95
C GLN A 239 -9.67 -8.90 -21.22
N MET A 240 -10.30 -8.20 -20.30
CA MET A 240 -11.68 -7.76 -20.37
C MET A 240 -11.75 -6.24 -20.22
N SER A 241 -12.75 -5.62 -20.83
CA SER A 241 -13.07 -4.23 -20.56
C SER A 241 -13.28 -4.03 -19.05
N VAL A 242 -12.65 -3.02 -18.46
CA VAL A 242 -12.83 -2.71 -17.03
C VAL A 242 -14.31 -2.44 -16.70
N LEU A 243 -15.07 -1.90 -17.65
CA LEU A 243 -16.52 -1.66 -17.45
C LEU A 243 -17.28 -2.97 -17.37
N ASP A 244 -17.04 -3.89 -18.30
CA ASP A 244 -17.70 -5.19 -18.32
C ASP A 244 -17.32 -6.03 -17.09
N ALA A 245 -16.02 -6.01 -16.72
CA ALA A 245 -15.54 -6.66 -15.51
C ALA A 245 -16.26 -6.13 -14.26
N ARG A 246 -16.48 -4.83 -14.15
CA ARG A 246 -17.22 -4.21 -13.03
C ARG A 246 -18.71 -4.58 -13.01
N VAL A 247 -19.33 -4.76 -14.18
CA VAL A 247 -20.70 -5.27 -14.27
C VAL A 247 -20.74 -6.69 -13.74
N LEU A 248 -19.86 -7.58 -14.25
CA LEU A 248 -19.75 -8.97 -13.79
C LEU A 248 -19.48 -9.05 -12.27
N GLN A 249 -18.54 -8.27 -11.75
CA GLN A 249 -18.25 -8.23 -10.31
C GLN A 249 -19.48 -7.85 -9.49
N ARG A 250 -20.29 -6.91 -9.95
CA ARG A 250 -21.53 -6.50 -9.26
C ARG A 250 -22.55 -7.61 -9.26
N GLU A 251 -22.73 -8.30 -10.37
CA GLU A 251 -23.66 -9.43 -10.49
C GLU A 251 -23.23 -10.59 -9.59
N LEU A 252 -21.95 -10.97 -9.63
CA LEU A 252 -21.40 -12.01 -8.75
C LEU A 252 -21.53 -11.65 -7.27
N CYS A 253 -21.25 -10.40 -6.89
CA CYS A 253 -21.46 -9.94 -5.52
C CYS A 253 -22.94 -10.02 -5.11
N THR A 254 -23.87 -9.76 -6.03
CA THR A 254 -25.31 -9.91 -5.76
C THR A 254 -25.66 -11.37 -5.47
N VAL A 255 -25.13 -12.30 -6.25
CA VAL A 255 -25.32 -13.74 -6.04
C VAL A 255 -24.73 -14.18 -4.69
N LEU A 256 -23.51 -13.73 -4.34
CA LEU A 256 -22.87 -14.05 -3.06
C LEU A 256 -23.68 -13.58 -1.84
N VAL A 257 -24.40 -12.47 -1.97
CA VAL A 257 -25.27 -11.94 -0.90
C VAL A 257 -26.61 -12.63 -0.87
N ASP A 258 -27.22 -12.91 -2.02
CA ASP A 258 -28.58 -13.48 -2.10
C ASP A 258 -28.62 -15.01 -1.89
N LYS A 259 -27.57 -15.71 -2.32
CA LYS A 259 -27.50 -17.19 -2.31
C LYS A 259 -26.14 -17.66 -1.78
N PRO A 260 -25.85 -17.39 -0.52
CA PRO A 260 -24.57 -17.78 0.07
C PRO A 260 -24.47 -19.28 0.35
#